data_7716b93c18ef8d266967127ed16e9873
#
_entry.id   7716b93c18ef8d266967127ed16e9873
#
_cell.length_a   1.000
_cell.length_b   1.000
_cell.length_c   1.000
_cell.angle_alpha   90.00
_cell.angle_beta   90.00
_cell.angle_gamma   90.00
#
_symmetry.space_group_name_H-M   'P 1'
#
loop_
_entity.id
_entity.type
_entity.pdbx_description
1 polymer ?
#
loop_
_entity_poly.entity_id
_entity_poly.type
_entity_poly.pdbx_seq_one_letter_code
_entity_poly.pdbx_strand_id
1 'polypeptide(L)'
;VTTIDEYVAGFAEEPGYLDHAAFGPVQTAVLEEQRVLGHIQEHMRFGAMETLDEQDARVRAVAARLVRRREDQVVSQTATTPGLLHTAFGLTGGVLVAADEYPSLPLALASAASATGGRVQPVVIESGAGWLTPDRIRERLSDDVTAVALSLVDWRTGYLADLAGIRDVIGDRLLIVDAIQGFGIVDAPYEVADVVATGGQKWLHAGWGTGFTAFSDRALARVKPALSGPHGTTGWPTEVPSVRAGAAAFAMSRVDPVSQARLAVSLERLTAVGVAAVQERIADRVDRIIDIADEFGLPVESGRDRRERAGIVVLRPAAGRLTALTAAMHNHGVTATARLGEVRVSAFASTTDETLGMFRDACISYATMG
;
A
#
# COMPACT_ATOMS: atom_id res chain seq x y z
N VAL A 1 22.70 -8.82 10.01
CA VAL A 1 21.46 -8.04 10.24
C VAL A 1 21.77 -6.62 9.84
N THR A 2 21.06 -6.08 8.86
CA THR A 2 21.22 -4.68 8.42
C THR A 2 20.62 -3.77 9.49
N THR A 3 21.36 -2.75 9.90
CA THR A 3 20.84 -1.74 10.83
C THR A 3 19.90 -0.77 10.12
N ILE A 4 19.06 -0.04 10.87
CA ILE A 4 18.17 0.97 10.29
C ILE A 4 18.98 2.10 9.62
N ASP A 5 20.14 2.46 10.14
CA ASP A 5 20.98 3.52 9.57
C ASP A 5 21.65 3.05 8.25
N GLU A 6 22.08 1.79 8.15
CA GLU A 6 22.55 1.20 6.89
C GLU A 6 21.41 1.11 5.85
N TYR A 7 20.18 0.83 6.30
CA TYR A 7 19.03 0.80 5.41
C TYR A 7 18.71 2.19 4.85
N VAL A 8 18.63 3.22 5.69
CA VAL A 8 18.30 4.59 5.28
C VAL A 8 19.40 5.23 4.44
N ALA A 9 20.66 4.83 4.58
CA ALA A 9 21.75 5.28 3.72
C ALA A 9 21.59 4.88 2.24
N GLY A 10 20.66 3.95 1.93
CA GLY A 10 20.33 3.55 0.56
C GLY A 10 19.31 4.45 -0.13
N PHE A 11 18.89 5.55 0.49
CA PHE A 11 17.94 6.52 -0.05
C PHE A 11 18.68 7.82 -0.38
N ALA A 12 18.30 8.47 -1.47
CA ALA A 12 18.99 9.65 -2.00
C ALA A 12 18.00 10.78 -2.37
N GLU A 13 16.84 10.80 -1.71
CA GLU A 13 15.90 11.90 -1.87
C GLU A 13 16.48 13.21 -1.36
N GLU A 14 16.19 14.30 -2.07
CA GLU A 14 16.58 15.65 -1.67
C GLU A 14 15.90 16.05 -0.35
N PRO A 15 16.55 16.86 0.50
CA PRO A 15 15.92 17.42 1.68
C PRO A 15 14.61 18.15 1.35
N GLY A 16 13.65 18.08 2.28
CA GLY A 16 12.32 18.69 2.10
C GLY A 16 11.26 17.75 1.55
N TYR A 17 11.59 16.51 1.17
CA TYR A 17 10.61 15.56 0.66
C TYR A 17 9.78 14.94 1.79
N LEU A 18 8.48 15.26 1.82
CA LEU A 18 7.49 14.76 2.79
C LEU A 18 6.21 14.26 2.10
N ASP A 19 6.34 13.59 0.93
CA ASP A 19 5.17 13.08 0.19
C ASP A 19 5.30 11.60 -0.22
N HIS A 20 5.87 10.77 0.69
CA HIS A 20 6.03 9.31 0.48
C HIS A 20 4.69 8.58 0.29
N ALA A 21 3.59 9.11 0.84
CA ALA A 21 2.25 8.57 0.64
C ALA A 21 1.70 8.78 -0.79
N ALA A 22 2.28 9.71 -1.58
CA ALA A 22 2.01 9.87 -3.01
C ALA A 22 2.95 8.99 -3.84
N PHE A 23 4.27 9.15 -3.62
CA PHE A 23 5.31 8.40 -4.30
C PHE A 23 6.54 8.25 -3.40
N GLY A 24 7.14 7.07 -3.33
CA GLY A 24 8.42 6.84 -2.65
C GLY A 24 9.58 7.00 -3.63
N PRO A 25 10.53 7.92 -3.40
CA PRO A 25 11.75 8.00 -4.19
C PRO A 25 12.44 6.64 -4.27
N VAL A 26 12.83 6.22 -5.47
CA VAL A 26 13.33 4.86 -5.70
C VAL A 26 14.70 4.67 -5.03
N GLN A 27 14.89 3.57 -4.29
CA GLN A 27 16.15 3.25 -3.63
C GLN A 27 17.30 3.09 -4.64
N THR A 28 18.52 3.47 -4.25
CA THR A 28 19.71 3.30 -5.09
C THR A 28 19.92 1.85 -5.54
N ALA A 29 19.82 0.88 -4.64
CA ALA A 29 19.96 -0.54 -4.96
C ALA A 29 18.90 -1.05 -5.96
N VAL A 30 17.69 -0.50 -5.91
CA VAL A 30 16.61 -0.82 -6.86
C VAL A 30 16.95 -0.29 -8.27
N LEU A 31 17.53 0.90 -8.37
CA LEU A 31 18.00 1.45 -9.65
C LEU A 31 19.20 0.68 -10.21
N GLU A 32 20.09 0.20 -9.36
CA GLU A 32 21.21 -0.65 -9.76
C GLU A 32 20.71 -1.98 -10.33
N GLU A 33 19.79 -2.65 -9.66
CA GLU A 33 19.18 -3.89 -10.14
C GLU A 33 18.46 -3.67 -11.48
N GLN A 34 17.73 -2.57 -11.62
CA GLN A 34 17.09 -2.20 -12.89
C GLN A 34 18.11 -2.11 -14.03
N ARG A 35 19.29 -1.52 -13.79
CA ARG A 35 20.35 -1.42 -14.81
C ARG A 35 20.90 -2.80 -15.19
N VAL A 36 21.12 -3.68 -14.20
CA VAL A 36 21.61 -5.05 -14.44
C VAL A 36 20.62 -5.83 -15.30
N LEU A 37 19.34 -5.85 -14.95
CA LEU A 37 18.31 -6.57 -15.70
C LEU A 37 18.07 -5.92 -17.08
N GLY A 38 18.14 -4.59 -17.18
CA GLY A 38 18.09 -3.89 -18.47
C GLY A 38 19.22 -4.29 -19.40
N HIS A 39 20.44 -4.43 -18.89
CA HIS A 39 21.59 -4.93 -19.66
C HIS A 39 21.40 -6.38 -20.13
N ILE A 40 20.83 -7.25 -19.28
CA ILE A 40 20.47 -8.63 -19.68
C ILE A 40 19.47 -8.61 -20.83
N GLN A 41 18.42 -7.78 -20.75
CA GLN A 41 17.41 -7.64 -21.80
C GLN A 41 18.00 -7.11 -23.12
N GLU A 42 18.92 -6.16 -23.06
CA GLU A 42 19.58 -5.59 -24.22
C GLU A 42 20.39 -6.65 -24.99
N HIS A 43 21.05 -7.56 -24.28
CA HIS A 43 21.98 -8.52 -24.89
C HIS A 43 21.37 -9.90 -25.16
N MET A 44 20.29 -10.28 -24.49
CA MET A 44 19.48 -11.51 -24.68
C MET A 44 20.24 -12.75 -25.12
N ARG A 45 21.38 -13.05 -24.51
CA ARG A 45 22.13 -14.27 -24.81
C ARG A 45 21.50 -15.50 -24.13
N PHE A 46 22.03 -16.68 -24.46
CA PHE A 46 21.60 -17.96 -23.89
C PHE A 46 21.57 -17.92 -22.36
N GLY A 47 20.48 -18.37 -21.78
CA GLY A 47 20.22 -18.32 -20.32
C GLY A 47 19.61 -17.00 -19.82
N ALA A 48 19.49 -15.96 -20.65
CA ALA A 48 18.93 -14.67 -20.24
C ALA A 48 17.44 -14.78 -19.87
N MET A 49 16.67 -15.59 -20.60
CA MET A 49 15.25 -15.77 -20.30
C MET A 49 15.01 -16.44 -18.96
N GLU A 50 15.81 -17.42 -18.60
CA GLU A 50 15.76 -18.11 -17.31
C GLU A 50 16.01 -17.11 -16.16
N THR A 51 17.05 -16.27 -16.28
CA THR A 51 17.33 -15.21 -15.29
C THR A 51 16.17 -14.20 -15.16
N LEU A 52 15.52 -13.84 -16.27
CA LEU A 52 14.35 -12.96 -16.23
C LEU A 52 13.13 -13.65 -15.60
N ASP A 53 12.93 -14.93 -15.87
CA ASP A 53 11.81 -15.70 -15.32
C ASP A 53 11.93 -15.97 -13.81
N GLU A 54 13.15 -16.03 -13.27
CA GLU A 54 13.41 -16.19 -11.84
C GLU A 54 12.90 -15.02 -10.99
N GLN A 55 12.73 -13.83 -11.58
CA GLN A 55 12.37 -12.63 -10.79
C GLN A 55 10.97 -12.73 -10.18
N ASP A 56 10.02 -13.40 -10.83
CA ASP A 56 8.69 -13.66 -10.24
C ASP A 56 8.76 -14.54 -8.98
N ALA A 57 9.53 -15.62 -9.05
CA ALA A 57 9.73 -16.51 -7.91
C ALA A 57 10.41 -15.78 -6.74
N ARG A 58 11.39 -14.92 -7.03
CA ARG A 58 12.09 -14.08 -6.05
C ARG A 58 11.12 -13.14 -5.32
N VAL A 59 10.23 -12.43 -6.06
CA VAL A 59 9.17 -11.60 -5.45
C VAL A 59 8.27 -12.43 -4.56
N ARG A 60 7.74 -13.56 -5.07
CA ARG A 60 6.79 -14.40 -4.31
C ARG A 60 7.40 -14.95 -3.03
N ALA A 61 8.65 -15.41 -3.07
CA ALA A 61 9.35 -15.96 -1.91
C ALA A 61 9.51 -14.92 -0.78
N VAL A 62 9.86 -13.67 -1.12
CA VAL A 62 10.05 -12.62 -0.10
C VAL A 62 8.72 -12.06 0.37
N ALA A 63 7.79 -11.76 -0.55
CA ALA A 63 6.48 -11.26 -0.19
C ALA A 63 5.71 -12.24 0.70
N ALA A 64 5.76 -13.54 0.40
CA ALA A 64 5.12 -14.58 1.20
C ALA A 64 5.59 -14.56 2.67
N ARG A 65 6.90 -14.41 2.91
CA ARG A 65 7.45 -14.28 4.27
C ARG A 65 6.91 -13.06 5.00
N LEU A 66 6.88 -11.89 4.33
CA LEU A 66 6.42 -10.64 4.92
C LEU A 66 4.92 -10.64 5.26
N VAL A 67 4.09 -11.32 4.45
CA VAL A 67 2.65 -11.47 4.73
C VAL A 67 2.30 -12.74 5.50
N ARG A 68 3.30 -13.54 5.92
CA ARG A 68 3.12 -14.82 6.64
C ARG A 68 2.22 -15.81 5.88
N ARG A 69 2.57 -16.02 4.59
CA ARG A 69 1.88 -16.92 3.65
C ARG A 69 2.87 -17.89 3.00
N ARG A 70 2.35 -18.89 2.26
CA ARG A 70 3.14 -19.72 1.36
C ARG A 70 3.35 -19.00 0.01
N GLU A 71 4.40 -19.38 -0.72
CA GLU A 71 4.72 -18.77 -2.01
C GLU A 71 3.63 -19.01 -3.07
N ASP A 72 2.92 -20.16 -3.02
CA ASP A 72 1.81 -20.47 -3.91
C ASP A 72 0.53 -19.67 -3.61
N GLN A 73 0.53 -18.89 -2.51
CA GLN A 73 -0.52 -17.95 -2.12
C GLN A 73 -0.24 -16.51 -2.56
N VAL A 74 0.87 -16.25 -3.25
CA VAL A 74 1.26 -14.92 -3.73
C VAL A 74 1.33 -14.87 -5.24
N VAL A 75 0.84 -13.80 -5.84
CA VAL A 75 0.95 -13.51 -7.26
C VAL A 75 1.46 -12.08 -7.47
N SER A 76 2.43 -11.91 -8.37
CA SER A 76 2.93 -10.59 -8.75
C SER A 76 1.85 -9.80 -9.51
N GLN A 77 1.82 -8.50 -9.26
CA GLN A 77 0.92 -7.53 -9.90
C GLN A 77 1.72 -6.30 -10.37
N THR A 78 1.14 -5.52 -11.28
CA THR A 78 1.73 -4.25 -11.72
C THR A 78 1.43 -3.08 -10.79
N ALA A 79 0.45 -3.22 -9.90
CA ALA A 79 0.02 -2.24 -8.91
C ALA A 79 -1.03 -2.88 -7.97
N THR A 80 -1.47 -2.16 -6.94
CA THR A 80 -2.56 -2.57 -6.03
C THR A 80 -3.89 -2.78 -6.77
N THR A 81 -4.26 -1.83 -7.62
CA THR A 81 -5.58 -1.80 -8.28
C THR A 81 -5.90 -3.05 -9.11
N PRO A 82 -4.99 -3.62 -9.95
CA PRO A 82 -5.25 -4.88 -10.64
C PRO A 82 -5.56 -6.05 -9.70
N GLY A 83 -4.86 -6.15 -8.57
CA GLY A 83 -5.13 -7.17 -7.56
C GLY A 83 -6.50 -7.02 -6.91
N LEU A 84 -6.89 -5.79 -6.56
CA LEU A 84 -8.22 -5.48 -6.01
C LEU A 84 -9.33 -5.76 -7.03
N LEU A 85 -9.15 -5.37 -8.29
CA LEU A 85 -10.09 -5.66 -9.39
C LEU A 85 -10.28 -7.16 -9.55
N HIS A 86 -9.19 -7.93 -9.69
CA HIS A 86 -9.27 -9.39 -9.85
C HIS A 86 -9.99 -10.04 -8.67
N THR A 87 -9.70 -9.58 -7.44
CA THR A 87 -10.39 -10.03 -6.23
C THR A 87 -11.88 -9.69 -6.30
N ALA A 88 -12.24 -8.45 -6.56
CA ALA A 88 -13.63 -7.97 -6.59
C ALA A 88 -14.48 -8.75 -7.61
N PHE A 89 -13.97 -8.99 -8.83
CA PHE A 89 -14.66 -9.76 -9.86
C PHE A 89 -14.87 -11.24 -9.47
N GLY A 90 -14.06 -11.75 -8.54
CA GLY A 90 -14.16 -13.12 -8.04
C GLY A 90 -15.11 -13.31 -6.85
N LEU A 91 -15.55 -12.23 -6.20
CA LEU A 91 -16.43 -12.26 -5.03
C LEU A 91 -17.89 -12.56 -5.36
N THR A 92 -18.65 -12.90 -4.33
CA THR A 92 -20.11 -13.06 -4.37
C THR A 92 -20.73 -12.57 -3.07
N GLY A 93 -21.96 -12.03 -3.13
CA GLY A 93 -22.69 -11.52 -1.97
C GLY A 93 -22.31 -10.10 -1.59
N GLY A 94 -22.69 -9.67 -0.40
CA GLY A 94 -22.44 -8.33 0.13
C GLY A 94 -20.99 -8.13 0.52
N VAL A 95 -20.40 -7.00 0.11
CA VAL A 95 -19.04 -6.58 0.49
C VAL A 95 -19.11 -5.24 1.20
N LEU A 96 -18.85 -5.25 2.50
CA LEU A 96 -18.84 -4.02 3.32
C LEU A 96 -17.59 -3.18 2.99
N VAL A 97 -17.80 -1.89 2.72
CA VAL A 97 -16.74 -0.95 2.36
C VAL A 97 -17.13 0.47 2.78
N ALA A 98 -16.17 1.31 3.18
CA ALA A 98 -16.46 2.72 3.44
C ALA A 98 -16.57 3.52 2.13
N ALA A 99 -17.47 4.52 2.09
CA ALA A 99 -17.65 5.40 0.93
C ALA A 99 -16.41 6.24 0.62
N ASP A 100 -15.63 6.54 1.63
CA ASP A 100 -14.45 7.41 1.57
C ASP A 100 -13.11 6.64 1.53
N GLU A 101 -13.15 5.33 1.22
CA GLU A 101 -11.96 4.58 0.83
C GLU A 101 -11.27 5.18 -0.40
N TYR A 102 -9.98 4.85 -0.58
CA TYR A 102 -9.32 5.24 -1.82
C TYR A 102 -10.04 4.65 -3.04
N PRO A 103 -10.25 5.43 -4.11
CA PRO A 103 -11.13 5.05 -5.22
C PRO A 103 -10.89 3.66 -5.84
N SER A 104 -9.67 3.11 -5.76
CA SER A 104 -9.38 1.77 -6.29
C SER A 104 -10.28 0.68 -5.72
N LEU A 105 -10.60 0.75 -4.44
CA LEU A 105 -11.39 -0.29 -3.76
C LEU A 105 -12.89 -0.17 -4.07
N PRO A 106 -13.59 0.97 -3.83
CA PRO A 106 -15.00 1.09 -4.16
C PRO A 106 -15.28 0.99 -5.66
N LEU A 107 -14.39 1.50 -6.53
CA LEU A 107 -14.56 1.38 -7.98
C LEU A 107 -14.38 -0.06 -8.46
N ALA A 108 -13.46 -0.84 -7.87
CA ALA A 108 -13.32 -2.26 -8.20
C ALA A 108 -14.60 -3.02 -7.87
N LEU A 109 -15.19 -2.77 -6.70
CA LEU A 109 -16.46 -3.39 -6.28
C LEU A 109 -17.64 -2.95 -7.15
N ALA A 110 -17.77 -1.66 -7.46
CA ALA A 110 -18.81 -1.14 -8.34
C ALA A 110 -18.71 -1.71 -9.76
N SER A 111 -17.50 -1.80 -10.32
CA SER A 111 -17.25 -2.39 -11.62
C SER A 111 -17.61 -3.88 -11.64
N ALA A 112 -17.22 -4.63 -10.60
CA ALA A 112 -17.58 -6.03 -10.47
C ALA A 112 -19.09 -6.22 -10.33
N ALA A 113 -19.78 -5.40 -9.53
CA ALA A 113 -21.23 -5.43 -9.38
C ALA A 113 -21.95 -5.23 -10.73
N SER A 114 -21.54 -4.22 -11.48
CA SER A 114 -22.10 -3.92 -12.80
C SER A 114 -21.86 -5.05 -13.81
N ALA A 115 -20.62 -5.52 -13.93
CA ALA A 115 -20.23 -6.51 -14.93
C ALA A 115 -20.76 -7.92 -14.63
N THR A 116 -21.07 -8.25 -13.38
CA THR A 116 -21.53 -9.59 -12.96
C THR A 116 -23.04 -9.67 -12.74
N GLY A 117 -23.79 -8.63 -13.11
CA GLY A 117 -25.25 -8.60 -12.91
C GLY A 117 -25.67 -8.63 -11.42
N GLY A 118 -24.91 -7.98 -10.56
CA GLY A 118 -25.19 -7.86 -9.14
C GLY A 118 -24.79 -9.07 -8.28
N ARG A 119 -23.97 -9.98 -8.81
CA ARG A 119 -23.42 -11.09 -8.02
C ARG A 119 -22.57 -10.59 -6.84
N VAL A 120 -21.89 -9.47 -6.98
CA VAL A 120 -21.22 -8.72 -5.94
C VAL A 120 -22.07 -7.49 -5.62
N GLN A 121 -22.27 -7.20 -4.33
CA GLN A 121 -23.09 -6.07 -3.90
C GLN A 121 -22.30 -5.23 -2.90
N PRO A 122 -21.81 -4.03 -3.27
CA PRO A 122 -21.20 -3.13 -2.31
C PRO A 122 -22.22 -2.71 -1.23
N VAL A 123 -21.86 -2.95 0.04
CA VAL A 123 -22.60 -2.49 1.22
C VAL A 123 -21.80 -1.33 1.79
N VAL A 124 -22.27 -0.10 1.52
CA VAL A 124 -21.48 1.10 1.77
C VAL A 124 -21.75 1.64 3.17
N ILE A 125 -20.68 1.90 3.93
CA ILE A 125 -20.70 2.71 5.14
C ILE A 125 -20.49 4.17 4.72
N GLU A 126 -21.47 5.02 5.03
CA GLU A 126 -21.46 6.44 4.63
C GLU A 126 -20.25 7.22 5.16
N SER A 127 -19.84 8.22 4.38
CA SER A 127 -18.73 9.12 4.71
C SER A 127 -19.00 9.96 5.96
N GLY A 128 -17.95 10.44 6.60
CA GLY A 128 -18.01 11.36 7.73
C GLY A 128 -18.30 10.72 9.08
N ALA A 129 -18.52 9.41 9.13
CA ALA A 129 -18.76 8.70 10.38
C ALA A 129 -17.45 8.30 11.14
N GLY A 130 -16.29 8.82 10.74
CA GLY A 130 -14.99 8.47 11.31
C GLY A 130 -14.36 7.21 10.68
N TRP A 131 -13.35 6.65 11.33
CA TRP A 131 -12.58 5.52 10.84
C TRP A 131 -13.35 4.19 10.89
N LEU A 132 -12.93 3.21 10.07
CA LEU A 132 -13.46 1.83 10.11
C LEU A 132 -12.89 1.07 11.31
N THR A 133 -13.52 1.24 12.47
CA THR A 133 -13.20 0.47 13.67
C THR A 133 -13.96 -0.86 13.69
N PRO A 134 -13.50 -1.87 14.50
CA PRO A 134 -14.24 -3.11 14.71
C PRO A 134 -15.71 -2.88 15.10
N ASP A 135 -15.99 -1.93 15.97
CA ASP A 135 -17.37 -1.63 16.43
C ASP A 135 -18.26 -1.09 15.30
N ARG A 136 -17.75 -0.17 14.48
CA ARG A 136 -18.50 0.34 13.33
C ARG A 136 -18.78 -0.74 12.28
N ILE A 137 -17.84 -1.65 12.07
CA ILE A 137 -18.07 -2.81 11.21
C ILE A 137 -19.16 -3.69 11.80
N ARG A 138 -19.11 -4.01 13.11
CA ARG A 138 -20.11 -4.83 13.82
C ARG A 138 -21.52 -4.28 13.65
N GLU A 139 -21.72 -2.97 13.75
CA GLU A 139 -23.01 -2.29 13.60
C GLU A 139 -23.63 -2.45 12.19
N ARG A 140 -22.81 -2.73 11.19
CA ARG A 140 -23.20 -2.81 9.79
C ARG A 140 -23.17 -4.22 9.20
N LEU A 141 -22.73 -5.20 9.98
CA LEU A 141 -22.79 -6.60 9.54
C LEU A 141 -24.22 -7.09 9.47
N SER A 142 -24.55 -7.77 8.37
CA SER A 142 -25.77 -8.54 8.18
C SER A 142 -25.43 -9.92 7.62
N ASP A 143 -26.41 -10.81 7.55
CA ASP A 143 -26.20 -12.16 7.01
C ASP A 143 -25.80 -12.15 5.53
N ASP A 144 -26.19 -11.13 4.77
CA ASP A 144 -25.84 -10.96 3.35
C ASP A 144 -24.39 -10.54 3.14
N VAL A 145 -23.71 -9.99 4.16
CA VAL A 145 -22.32 -9.57 4.07
C VAL A 145 -21.41 -10.80 4.12
N THR A 146 -20.69 -11.05 3.02
CA THR A 146 -19.77 -12.18 2.86
C THR A 146 -18.31 -11.77 2.97
N ALA A 147 -18.02 -10.46 2.83
CA ALA A 147 -16.67 -9.91 2.91
C ALA A 147 -16.67 -8.48 3.47
N VAL A 148 -15.55 -8.08 4.06
CA VAL A 148 -15.23 -6.71 4.44
C VAL A 148 -13.98 -6.29 3.70
N ALA A 149 -14.01 -5.11 3.07
CA ALA A 149 -12.91 -4.58 2.29
C ALA A 149 -12.53 -3.18 2.81
N LEU A 150 -11.24 -2.98 3.12
CA LEU A 150 -10.74 -1.73 3.69
C LEU A 150 -9.27 -1.49 3.38
N SER A 151 -8.82 -0.25 3.55
CA SER A 151 -7.41 0.09 3.57
C SER A 151 -6.77 -0.19 4.93
N LEU A 152 -5.59 -0.81 4.96
CA LEU A 152 -4.80 -0.99 6.19
C LEU A 152 -4.51 0.36 6.86
N VAL A 153 -4.16 1.35 6.06
CA VAL A 153 -3.94 2.73 6.51
C VAL A 153 -4.80 3.66 5.66
N ASP A 154 -5.63 4.45 6.33
CA ASP A 154 -6.48 5.44 5.66
C ASP A 154 -5.64 6.49 4.92
N TRP A 155 -5.91 6.66 3.64
CA TRP A 155 -5.13 7.51 2.74
C TRP A 155 -5.28 9.02 3.02
N ARG A 156 -6.36 9.41 3.73
CA ARG A 156 -6.68 10.81 4.07
C ARG A 156 -6.09 11.19 5.41
N THR A 157 -6.20 10.33 6.43
CA THR A 157 -5.89 10.65 7.83
C THR A 157 -4.66 9.95 8.37
N GLY A 158 -4.22 8.86 7.73
CA GLY A 158 -3.15 8.01 8.23
C GLY A 158 -3.59 7.03 9.34
N TYR A 159 -4.91 6.92 9.61
CA TYR A 159 -5.42 5.97 10.60
C TYR A 159 -5.04 4.53 10.24
N LEU A 160 -4.50 3.80 11.20
CA LEU A 160 -4.14 2.39 11.09
C LEU A 160 -5.29 1.51 11.58
N ALA A 161 -5.84 0.69 10.69
CA ALA A 161 -6.94 -0.21 11.00
C ALA A 161 -6.49 -1.37 11.91
N ASP A 162 -7.29 -1.68 12.93
CA ASP A 162 -7.11 -2.85 13.80
C ASP A 162 -7.58 -4.13 13.08
N LEU A 163 -6.69 -4.75 12.30
CA LEU A 163 -7.02 -5.96 11.53
C LEU A 163 -7.39 -7.14 12.44
N ALA A 164 -6.78 -7.26 13.62
CA ALA A 164 -7.08 -8.35 14.57
C ALA A 164 -8.48 -8.19 15.15
N GLY A 165 -8.80 -7.00 15.67
CA GLY A 165 -10.13 -6.69 16.18
C GLY A 165 -11.21 -6.78 15.10
N ILE A 166 -10.90 -6.38 13.86
CA ILE A 166 -11.82 -6.54 12.72
C ILE A 166 -12.07 -8.03 12.43
N ARG A 167 -11.02 -8.86 12.42
CA ARG A 167 -11.15 -10.31 12.21
C ARG A 167 -12.05 -10.96 13.26
N ASP A 168 -11.90 -10.58 14.54
CA ASP A 168 -12.73 -11.09 15.64
C ASP A 168 -14.21 -10.76 15.43
N VAL A 169 -14.50 -9.58 14.88
CA VAL A 169 -15.87 -9.12 14.63
C VAL A 169 -16.51 -9.80 13.42
N ILE A 170 -15.77 -9.94 12.31
CA ILE A 170 -16.34 -10.42 11.05
C ILE A 170 -16.43 -11.94 10.96
N GLY A 171 -15.78 -12.67 11.87
CA GLY A 171 -15.80 -14.15 11.91
C GLY A 171 -15.27 -14.77 10.61
N ASP A 172 -16.05 -15.65 9.98
CA ASP A 172 -15.65 -16.37 8.76
C ASP A 172 -15.76 -15.60 7.45
N ARG A 173 -16.21 -14.35 7.49
CA ARG A 173 -16.27 -13.48 6.30
C ARG A 173 -14.87 -13.19 5.78
N LEU A 174 -14.75 -12.93 4.48
CA LEU A 174 -13.46 -12.57 3.90
C LEU A 174 -13.03 -11.17 4.37
N LEU A 175 -11.76 -11.01 4.72
CA LEU A 175 -11.11 -9.72 5.00
C LEU A 175 -10.18 -9.37 3.84
N ILE A 176 -10.54 -8.32 3.09
CA ILE A 176 -9.79 -7.83 1.93
C ILE A 176 -9.10 -6.52 2.31
N VAL A 177 -7.78 -6.47 2.21
CA VAL A 177 -6.97 -5.36 2.67
C VAL A 177 -6.21 -4.73 1.51
N ASP A 178 -6.50 -3.45 1.24
CA ASP A 178 -5.60 -2.58 0.48
C ASP A 178 -4.48 -2.11 1.41
N ALA A 179 -3.29 -2.64 1.20
CA ALA A 179 -2.15 -2.36 2.07
C ALA A 179 -1.19 -1.30 1.52
N ILE A 180 -1.55 -0.60 0.43
CA ILE A 180 -0.64 0.33 -0.27
C ILE A 180 -0.09 1.47 0.62
N GLN A 181 -0.79 1.87 1.66
CA GLN A 181 -0.35 2.93 2.57
C GLN A 181 0.29 2.41 3.87
N GLY A 182 0.33 1.09 4.08
CA GLY A 182 0.87 0.49 5.30
C GLY A 182 1.91 -0.60 5.08
N PHE A 183 1.90 -1.28 3.93
CA PHE A 183 2.82 -2.37 3.68
C PHE A 183 4.27 -1.88 3.61
N GLY A 184 5.12 -2.53 4.41
CA GLY A 184 6.53 -2.18 4.54
C GLY A 184 6.86 -1.15 5.63
N ILE A 185 5.84 -0.48 6.19
CA ILE A 185 6.00 0.51 7.26
C ILE A 185 5.18 0.20 8.51
N VAL A 186 4.34 -0.83 8.45
CA VAL A 186 3.56 -1.32 9.59
C VAL A 186 3.76 -2.83 9.70
N ASP A 187 4.18 -3.31 10.86
CA ASP A 187 4.22 -4.74 11.18
C ASP A 187 2.81 -5.21 11.58
N ALA A 188 1.94 -5.33 10.56
CA ALA A 188 0.55 -5.73 10.75
C ALA A 188 0.40 -7.26 10.80
N PRO A 189 -0.65 -7.78 11.47
CA PRO A 189 -0.98 -9.20 11.49
C PRO A 189 -1.61 -9.63 10.15
N TYR A 190 -0.83 -9.64 9.06
CA TYR A 190 -1.34 -9.95 7.72
C TYR A 190 -1.96 -11.35 7.60
N GLU A 191 -1.61 -12.28 8.49
CA GLU A 191 -2.18 -13.63 8.56
C GLU A 191 -3.67 -13.65 8.87
N VAL A 192 -4.23 -12.61 9.48
CA VAL A 192 -5.68 -12.53 9.74
C VAL A 192 -6.48 -12.04 8.53
N ALA A 193 -5.82 -11.39 7.55
CA ALA A 193 -6.45 -10.96 6.30
C ALA A 193 -6.58 -12.13 5.32
N ASP A 194 -7.62 -12.16 4.50
CA ASP A 194 -7.80 -13.18 3.48
C ASP A 194 -7.18 -12.77 2.14
N VAL A 195 -7.22 -11.49 1.82
CA VAL A 195 -6.54 -10.92 0.66
C VAL A 195 -5.75 -9.69 1.11
N VAL A 196 -4.48 -9.61 0.71
CA VAL A 196 -3.61 -8.44 0.90
C VAL A 196 -3.12 -8.01 -0.47
N ALA A 197 -3.48 -6.80 -0.89
CA ALA A 197 -3.02 -6.22 -2.16
C ALA A 197 -2.16 -4.99 -1.89
N THR A 198 -1.02 -4.86 -2.57
CA THR A 198 -0.13 -3.70 -2.44
C THR A 198 0.60 -3.39 -3.74
N GLY A 199 1.05 -2.15 -3.88
CA GLY A 199 1.97 -1.70 -4.93
C GLY A 199 3.30 -1.26 -4.34
N GLY A 200 4.34 -1.21 -5.16
CA GLY A 200 5.69 -0.87 -4.69
C GLY A 200 6.10 0.60 -4.88
N GLN A 201 5.26 1.43 -5.49
CA GLN A 201 5.63 2.81 -5.84
C GLN A 201 5.58 3.81 -4.68
N LYS A 202 5.09 3.43 -3.50
CA LYS A 202 5.03 4.28 -2.30
C LYS A 202 6.07 3.84 -1.29
N TRP A 203 5.66 3.24 -0.21
CA TRP A 203 6.47 2.90 0.95
C TRP A 203 7.50 1.78 0.74
N LEU A 204 7.41 1.04 -0.37
CA LEU A 204 8.44 0.08 -0.78
C LEU A 204 9.54 0.70 -1.64
N HIS A 205 9.34 1.91 -2.17
CA HIS A 205 10.35 2.61 -2.97
C HIS A 205 10.88 1.79 -4.17
N ALA A 206 10.00 0.94 -4.75
CA ALA A 206 10.34 0.07 -5.89
C ALA A 206 9.93 0.68 -7.25
N GLY A 207 9.28 1.86 -7.23
CA GLY A 207 8.80 2.55 -8.43
C GLY A 207 7.52 1.95 -9.01
N TRP A 208 7.04 2.53 -10.11
CA TRP A 208 5.82 2.11 -10.81
C TRP A 208 5.97 0.73 -11.48
N GLY A 209 4.85 0.06 -11.70
CA GLY A 209 4.80 -1.25 -12.35
C GLY A 209 5.09 -2.41 -11.40
N THR A 210 5.12 -2.17 -10.10
CA THR A 210 5.49 -3.14 -9.06
C THR A 210 4.35 -3.35 -8.07
N GLY A 211 4.14 -4.59 -7.63
CA GLY A 211 3.14 -4.95 -6.65
C GLY A 211 2.91 -6.46 -6.56
N PHE A 212 2.08 -6.85 -5.62
CA PHE A 212 1.62 -8.24 -5.49
C PHE A 212 0.25 -8.30 -4.81
N THR A 213 -0.38 -9.47 -4.93
CA THR A 213 -1.56 -9.85 -4.15
C THR A 213 -1.30 -11.18 -3.46
N ALA A 214 -1.61 -11.27 -2.18
CA ALA A 214 -1.52 -12.49 -1.39
C ALA A 214 -2.92 -12.95 -0.96
N PHE A 215 -3.13 -14.27 -0.94
CA PHE A 215 -4.42 -14.89 -0.62
C PHE A 215 -4.26 -15.90 0.52
N SER A 216 -5.27 -15.99 1.40
CA SER A 216 -5.41 -17.11 2.33
C SER A 216 -5.96 -18.35 1.61
N ASP A 217 -5.88 -19.53 2.22
CA ASP A 217 -6.55 -20.73 1.71
C ASP A 217 -8.07 -20.51 1.63
N ARG A 218 -8.64 -19.76 2.58
CA ARG A 218 -10.06 -19.37 2.56
C ARG A 218 -10.39 -18.50 1.34
N ALA A 219 -9.54 -17.52 1.01
CA ALA A 219 -9.72 -16.68 -0.17
C ALA A 219 -9.58 -17.51 -1.46
N LEU A 220 -8.57 -18.37 -1.57
CA LEU A 220 -8.39 -19.25 -2.73
C LEU A 220 -9.57 -20.19 -2.95
N ALA A 221 -10.26 -20.61 -1.89
CA ALA A 221 -11.45 -21.46 -2.00
C ALA A 221 -12.73 -20.70 -2.39
N ARG A 222 -12.82 -19.40 -2.08
CA ARG A 222 -14.08 -18.61 -2.21
C ARG A 222 -14.03 -17.56 -3.32
N VAL A 223 -12.85 -16.99 -3.62
CA VAL A 223 -12.68 -15.98 -4.68
C VAL A 223 -12.41 -16.69 -5.99
N LYS A 224 -13.25 -16.45 -6.99
CA LYS A 224 -13.07 -17.05 -8.32
C LYS A 224 -12.05 -16.25 -9.13
N PRO A 225 -11.07 -16.90 -9.80
CA PRO A 225 -10.13 -16.21 -10.66
C PRO A 225 -10.79 -15.81 -11.99
N ALA A 226 -11.68 -14.81 -11.95
CA ALA A 226 -12.55 -14.42 -13.06
C ALA A 226 -11.82 -13.70 -14.21
N LEU A 227 -10.63 -13.15 -13.96
CA LEU A 227 -9.83 -12.40 -14.94
C LEU A 227 -8.51 -13.10 -15.29
N SER A 228 -8.45 -14.43 -15.16
CA SER A 228 -7.26 -15.20 -15.51
C SER A 228 -6.90 -15.04 -16.97
N GLY A 229 -5.65 -14.67 -17.23
CA GLY A 229 -5.09 -14.63 -18.56
C GLY A 229 -4.14 -15.79 -18.83
N PRO A 230 -3.34 -15.72 -19.90
CA PRO A 230 -2.42 -16.82 -20.29
C PRO A 230 -1.47 -17.27 -19.17
N HIS A 231 -1.02 -16.35 -18.30
CA HIS A 231 -0.14 -16.69 -17.17
C HIS A 231 -0.87 -17.30 -15.99
N GLY A 232 -2.19 -17.11 -15.91
CA GLY A 232 -3.08 -17.74 -14.91
C GLY A 232 -3.63 -19.11 -15.35
N THR A 233 -3.28 -19.60 -16.54
CA THR A 233 -3.80 -20.86 -17.11
C THR A 233 -2.70 -21.83 -17.49
N THR A 234 -3.07 -23.09 -17.73
CA THR A 234 -2.21 -24.16 -18.26
C THR A 234 -2.91 -24.81 -19.45
N GLY A 235 -2.20 -25.71 -20.18
CA GLY A 235 -2.78 -26.54 -21.25
C GLY A 235 -2.67 -25.93 -22.65
N TRP A 236 -2.48 -24.64 -22.78
CA TRP A 236 -2.33 -23.98 -24.09
C TRP A 236 -0.92 -24.26 -24.68
N PRO A 237 -0.77 -24.46 -26.00
CA PRO A 237 -1.78 -24.44 -27.06
C PRO A 237 -2.41 -25.81 -27.41
N THR A 238 -1.98 -26.85 -26.73
CA THR A 238 -2.32 -28.27 -27.13
C THR A 238 -3.61 -28.77 -26.48
N GLU A 239 -4.06 -28.15 -25.39
CA GLU A 239 -5.26 -28.54 -24.64
C GLU A 239 -6.16 -27.32 -24.41
N VAL A 240 -7.40 -27.58 -23.99
CA VAL A 240 -8.30 -26.52 -23.51
C VAL A 240 -7.67 -25.88 -22.26
N PRO A 241 -7.45 -24.55 -22.24
CA PRO A 241 -6.85 -23.90 -21.11
C PRO A 241 -7.63 -24.14 -19.81
N SER A 242 -6.93 -24.52 -18.77
CA SER A 242 -7.46 -24.65 -17.41
C SER A 242 -6.77 -23.67 -16.47
N VAL A 243 -7.48 -23.22 -15.42
CA VAL A 243 -6.94 -22.27 -14.45
C VAL A 243 -5.89 -22.97 -13.60
N ARG A 244 -4.77 -22.26 -13.34
CA ARG A 244 -3.70 -22.75 -12.44
C ARG A 244 -4.20 -22.91 -11.02
N ALA A 245 -3.49 -23.72 -10.23
CA ALA A 245 -3.72 -23.82 -8.79
C ALA A 245 -3.17 -22.59 -8.03
N GLY A 246 -3.74 -22.30 -6.86
CA GLY A 246 -3.26 -21.27 -5.95
C GLY A 246 -3.42 -19.85 -6.50
N ALA A 247 -2.60 -18.94 -6.00
CA ALA A 247 -2.63 -17.53 -6.40
C ALA A 247 -2.20 -17.31 -7.86
N ALA A 248 -1.48 -18.23 -8.46
CA ALA A 248 -1.11 -18.17 -9.88
C ALA A 248 -2.33 -18.07 -10.81
N ALA A 249 -3.51 -18.60 -10.38
CA ALA A 249 -4.78 -18.42 -11.08
C ALA A 249 -5.19 -16.95 -11.29
N PHE A 250 -4.68 -16.04 -10.46
CA PHE A 250 -5.01 -14.62 -10.50
C PHE A 250 -4.00 -13.79 -11.34
N ALA A 251 -3.12 -14.44 -12.11
CA ALA A 251 -2.26 -13.78 -13.07
C ALA A 251 -3.01 -13.49 -14.38
N MET A 252 -3.12 -12.22 -14.76
CA MET A 252 -3.70 -11.82 -16.06
C MET A 252 -2.71 -11.94 -17.20
N SER A 253 -1.50 -11.41 -17.00
CA SER A 253 -0.42 -11.42 -17.98
C SER A 253 0.92 -11.53 -17.26
N ARG A 254 2.00 -11.68 -18.06
CA ARG A 254 3.35 -11.60 -17.52
C ARG A 254 3.62 -10.19 -16.99
N VAL A 255 4.08 -10.09 -15.76
CA VAL A 255 4.62 -8.85 -15.20
C VAL A 255 6.03 -8.66 -15.76
N ASP A 256 6.41 -7.42 -16.02
CA ASP A 256 7.76 -7.09 -16.50
C ASP A 256 8.83 -7.59 -15.51
N PRO A 257 9.79 -8.43 -15.97
CA PRO A 257 10.85 -8.98 -15.09
C PRO A 257 11.72 -7.90 -14.43
N VAL A 258 11.95 -6.77 -15.10
CA VAL A 258 12.71 -5.65 -14.51
C VAL A 258 11.95 -5.04 -13.35
N SER A 259 10.64 -4.88 -13.49
CA SER A 259 9.78 -4.40 -12.41
C SER A 259 9.72 -5.40 -11.25
N GLN A 260 9.68 -6.70 -11.53
CA GLN A 260 9.75 -7.76 -10.51
C GLN A 260 11.08 -7.74 -9.77
N ALA A 261 12.21 -7.58 -10.46
CA ALA A 261 13.53 -7.46 -9.84
C ALA A 261 13.61 -6.25 -8.91
N ARG A 262 13.11 -5.09 -9.35
CA ARG A 262 13.02 -3.88 -8.51
C ARG A 262 12.24 -4.14 -7.23
N LEU A 263 11.08 -4.78 -7.35
CA LEU A 263 10.26 -5.12 -6.18
C LEU A 263 10.98 -6.12 -5.27
N ALA A 264 11.61 -7.15 -5.84
CA ALA A 264 12.34 -8.17 -5.08
C ALA A 264 13.45 -7.55 -4.23
N VAL A 265 14.31 -6.72 -4.83
CA VAL A 265 15.39 -6.01 -4.09
C VAL A 265 14.83 -5.16 -2.96
N SER A 266 13.76 -4.39 -3.22
CA SER A 266 13.13 -3.58 -2.18
C SER A 266 12.63 -4.42 -1.01
N LEU A 267 11.93 -5.52 -1.28
CA LEU A 267 11.40 -6.44 -0.25
C LEU A 267 12.54 -7.15 0.50
N GLU A 268 13.62 -7.54 -0.18
CA GLU A 268 14.79 -8.18 0.43
C GLU A 268 15.49 -7.22 1.41
N ARG A 269 15.71 -5.97 1.01
CA ARG A 269 16.29 -4.94 1.88
C ARG A 269 15.41 -4.67 3.09
N LEU A 270 14.08 -4.57 2.88
CA LEU A 270 13.11 -4.42 3.97
C LEU A 270 13.15 -5.61 4.93
N THR A 271 13.25 -6.83 4.41
CA THR A 271 13.36 -8.04 5.24
C THR A 271 14.66 -8.06 6.04
N ALA A 272 15.76 -7.58 5.46
CA ALA A 272 17.06 -7.55 6.11
C ALA A 272 17.12 -6.59 7.31
N VAL A 273 16.43 -5.44 7.22
CA VAL A 273 16.34 -4.46 8.33
C VAL A 273 15.20 -4.77 9.30
N GLY A 274 14.14 -5.41 8.84
CA GLY A 274 12.91 -5.70 9.58
C GLY A 274 11.92 -4.54 9.60
N VAL A 275 10.63 -4.87 9.35
CA VAL A 275 9.53 -3.86 9.27
C VAL A 275 9.38 -3.09 10.57
N ALA A 276 9.52 -3.75 11.74
CA ALA A 276 9.40 -3.10 13.04
C ALA A 276 10.42 -1.97 13.25
N ALA A 277 11.67 -2.14 12.79
CA ALA A 277 12.68 -1.08 12.88
C ALA A 277 12.35 0.12 11.98
N VAL A 278 11.79 -0.12 10.78
CA VAL A 278 11.31 0.92 9.88
C VAL A 278 10.11 1.65 10.48
N GLN A 279 9.15 0.91 11.03
CA GLN A 279 7.97 1.46 11.70
C GLN A 279 8.33 2.39 12.86
N GLU A 280 9.23 1.97 13.74
CA GLU A 280 9.65 2.78 14.89
C GLU A 280 10.34 4.08 14.43
N ARG A 281 11.25 4.01 13.45
CA ARG A 281 11.91 5.20 12.90
C ARG A 281 10.89 6.16 12.26
N ILE A 282 9.87 5.67 11.56
CA ILE A 282 8.81 6.50 10.98
C ILE A 282 7.96 7.13 12.10
N ALA A 283 7.61 6.36 13.13
CA ALA A 283 6.84 6.88 14.26
C ALA A 283 7.54 8.07 14.93
N ASP A 284 8.86 8.01 15.12
CA ASP A 284 9.66 9.12 15.65
C ASP A 284 9.65 10.35 14.72
N ARG A 285 9.70 10.16 13.41
CA ARG A 285 9.61 11.27 12.44
C ARG A 285 8.22 11.90 12.44
N VAL A 286 7.18 11.09 12.52
CA VAL A 286 5.79 11.54 12.61
C VAL A 286 5.54 12.31 13.90
N ASP A 287 6.04 11.84 15.06
CA ASP A 287 5.94 12.59 16.32
C ASP A 287 6.55 13.99 16.19
N ARG A 288 7.75 14.09 15.63
CA ARG A 288 8.41 15.40 15.43
C ARG A 288 7.64 16.31 14.49
N ILE A 289 7.00 15.79 13.44
CA ILE A 289 6.12 16.58 12.56
C ILE A 289 4.92 17.13 13.36
N ILE A 290 4.31 16.28 14.18
CA ILE A 290 3.16 16.68 15.03
C ILE A 290 3.60 17.73 16.05
N ASP A 291 4.74 17.55 16.73
CA ASP A 291 5.26 18.49 17.71
C ASP A 291 5.55 19.86 17.08
N ILE A 292 6.14 19.88 15.87
CA ILE A 292 6.36 21.13 15.13
C ILE A 292 5.03 21.78 14.76
N ALA A 293 4.04 21.03 14.26
CA ALA A 293 2.73 21.59 13.93
C ALA A 293 2.04 22.20 15.17
N ASP A 294 2.10 21.52 16.30
CA ASP A 294 1.53 21.98 17.58
C ASP A 294 2.22 23.25 18.08
N GLU A 295 3.54 23.33 17.99
CA GLU A 295 4.33 24.51 18.40
C GLU A 295 3.87 25.78 17.67
N PHE A 296 3.46 25.68 16.41
CA PHE A 296 2.97 26.81 15.62
C PHE A 296 1.44 26.88 15.53
N GLY A 297 0.73 26.13 16.35
CA GLY A 297 -0.74 26.15 16.40
C GLY A 297 -1.42 25.69 15.11
N LEU A 298 -0.76 24.83 14.33
CA LEU A 298 -1.32 24.25 13.10
C LEU A 298 -2.06 22.96 13.45
N PRO A 299 -3.40 22.90 13.34
CA PRO A 299 -4.18 21.75 13.76
C PRO A 299 -3.80 20.48 12.97
N VAL A 300 -3.66 19.37 13.70
CA VAL A 300 -3.39 18.03 13.18
C VAL A 300 -4.66 17.18 13.28
N GLU A 301 -5.14 16.68 12.15
CA GLU A 301 -6.32 15.82 12.04
C GLU A 301 -6.00 14.33 12.23
N SER A 302 -4.75 13.92 11.99
CA SER A 302 -4.29 12.54 12.19
C SER A 302 -4.31 12.14 13.66
N GLY A 303 -4.54 10.86 13.94
CA GLY A 303 -4.48 10.30 15.30
C GLY A 303 -3.12 10.52 15.96
N ARG A 304 -3.14 10.74 17.28
CA ARG A 304 -1.92 10.99 18.06
C ARG A 304 -1.34 9.72 18.69
N ASP A 305 -2.15 8.68 18.85
CA ASP A 305 -1.67 7.39 19.34
C ASP A 305 -0.87 6.67 18.26
N ARG A 306 0.39 6.32 18.54
CA ARG A 306 1.27 5.57 17.63
C ARG A 306 0.67 4.24 17.18
N ARG A 307 -0.23 3.63 17.97
CA ARG A 307 -0.90 2.38 17.66
C ARG A 307 -2.01 2.52 16.62
N GLU A 308 -2.51 3.73 16.41
CA GLU A 308 -3.63 4.04 15.51
C GLU A 308 -3.21 4.87 14.30
N ARG A 309 -1.91 4.99 14.03
CA ARG A 309 -1.40 5.78 12.90
C ARG A 309 -0.19 5.14 12.24
N ALA A 310 0.08 5.57 11.01
CA ALA A 310 1.27 5.21 10.24
C ALA A 310 2.06 6.46 9.83
N GLY A 311 2.66 6.48 8.64
CA GLY A 311 3.57 7.53 8.18
C GLY A 311 2.91 8.82 7.67
N ILE A 312 1.58 8.98 7.75
CA ILE A 312 0.81 10.12 7.21
C ILE A 312 0.38 11.05 8.35
N VAL A 313 0.61 12.36 8.16
CA VAL A 313 0.09 13.44 9.02
C VAL A 313 -0.70 14.42 8.16
N VAL A 314 -1.90 14.77 8.61
CA VAL A 314 -2.78 15.73 7.94
C VAL A 314 -2.90 16.99 8.78
N LEU A 315 -2.59 18.11 8.14
CA LEU A 315 -2.60 19.45 8.71
C LEU A 315 -3.80 20.21 8.18
N ARG A 316 -4.62 20.76 9.08
CA ARG A 316 -5.79 21.56 8.72
C ARG A 316 -5.55 23.04 9.02
N PRO A 317 -5.13 23.85 8.02
CA PRO A 317 -5.01 25.28 8.21
C PRO A 317 -6.39 25.92 8.48
N ALA A 318 -6.40 27.08 9.11
CA ALA A 318 -7.64 27.85 9.29
C ALA A 318 -8.32 28.13 7.94
N ALA A 319 -9.64 28.34 7.96
CA ALA A 319 -10.44 28.60 6.77
C ALA A 319 -9.83 29.75 5.93
N GLY A 320 -9.65 29.52 4.62
CA GLY A 320 -9.06 30.49 3.70
C GLY A 320 -7.53 30.56 3.72
N ARG A 321 -6.82 29.82 4.60
CA ARG A 321 -5.36 29.88 4.74
C ARG A 321 -4.60 28.73 4.08
N LEU A 322 -5.27 27.87 3.35
CA LEU A 322 -4.61 26.74 2.63
C LEU A 322 -3.51 27.24 1.69
N THR A 323 -3.80 28.28 0.92
CA THR A 323 -2.84 28.88 -0.02
C THR A 323 -1.61 29.43 0.70
N ALA A 324 -1.79 30.04 1.87
CA ALA A 324 -0.67 30.53 2.67
C ALA A 324 0.23 29.38 3.17
N LEU A 325 -0.38 28.29 3.65
CA LEU A 325 0.37 27.12 4.11
C LEU A 325 1.12 26.45 2.95
N THR A 326 0.46 26.23 1.81
CA THR A 326 1.11 25.63 0.63
C THR A 326 2.21 26.51 0.05
N ALA A 327 2.05 27.84 0.05
CA ALA A 327 3.10 28.77 -0.36
C ALA A 327 4.29 28.73 0.61
N ALA A 328 4.04 28.70 1.91
CA ALA A 328 5.10 28.55 2.91
C ALA A 328 5.89 27.24 2.71
N MET A 329 5.20 26.11 2.54
CA MET A 329 5.84 24.82 2.24
C MET A 329 6.72 24.93 0.99
N HIS A 330 6.18 25.43 -0.12
CA HIS A 330 6.90 25.60 -1.38
C HIS A 330 8.13 26.50 -1.23
N ASN A 331 8.00 27.65 -0.58
CA ASN A 331 9.09 28.62 -0.40
C ASN A 331 10.25 28.07 0.44
N HIS A 332 9.97 27.11 1.33
CA HIS A 332 10.98 26.42 2.13
C HIS A 332 11.38 25.06 1.55
N GLY A 333 11.00 24.76 0.29
CA GLY A 333 11.41 23.53 -0.40
C GLY A 333 10.74 22.25 0.12
N VAL A 334 9.63 22.37 0.88
CA VAL A 334 8.91 21.20 1.40
C VAL A 334 7.91 20.67 0.38
N THR A 335 8.07 19.43 -0.03
CA THR A 335 7.14 18.71 -0.91
C THR A 335 6.06 18.02 -0.09
N ALA A 336 4.80 18.36 -0.33
CA ALA A 336 3.62 17.77 0.34
C ALA A 336 2.41 17.82 -0.57
N THR A 337 1.37 17.01 -0.29
CA THR A 337 0.11 17.02 -1.05
C THR A 337 -0.91 17.95 -0.40
N ALA A 338 -1.41 18.96 -1.14
CA ALA A 338 -2.54 19.79 -0.72
C ALA A 338 -3.84 19.33 -1.41
N ARG A 339 -4.90 19.04 -0.65
CA ARG A 339 -6.21 18.64 -1.17
C ARG A 339 -7.30 18.78 -0.11
N LEU A 340 -8.55 18.90 -0.56
CA LEU A 340 -9.75 18.94 0.32
C LEU A 340 -9.65 19.97 1.47
N GLY A 341 -8.90 21.06 1.29
CA GLY A 341 -8.70 22.07 2.32
C GLY A 341 -7.59 21.78 3.33
N GLU A 342 -6.85 20.71 3.14
CA GLU A 342 -5.83 20.21 4.05
C GLU A 342 -4.47 20.05 3.34
N VAL A 343 -3.40 19.94 4.11
CA VAL A 343 -2.07 19.56 3.65
C VAL A 343 -1.71 18.22 4.29
N ARG A 344 -1.43 17.22 3.47
CA ARG A 344 -0.93 15.93 3.89
C ARG A 344 0.59 15.90 3.74
N VAL A 345 1.28 15.69 4.83
CA VAL A 345 2.70 15.38 4.87
C VAL A 345 2.90 13.90 5.22
N SER A 346 3.94 13.29 4.70
CA SER A 346 4.22 11.89 4.96
C SER A 346 5.71 11.63 5.02
N ALA A 347 6.19 11.25 6.22
CA ALA A 347 7.58 10.97 6.50
C ALA A 347 7.91 9.49 6.29
N PHE A 348 9.14 9.21 5.90
CA PHE A 348 9.71 7.87 5.85
C PHE A 348 10.89 7.72 6.82
N ALA A 349 11.44 6.52 6.92
CA ALA A 349 12.58 6.25 7.79
C ALA A 349 13.83 7.07 7.41
N SER A 350 13.99 7.42 6.13
CA SER A 350 15.08 8.24 5.60
C SER A 350 14.88 9.76 5.79
N THR A 351 13.68 10.22 6.18
CA THR A 351 13.43 11.65 6.43
C THR A 351 14.45 12.22 7.41
N THR A 352 15.22 13.23 6.96
CA THR A 352 16.34 13.80 7.70
C THR A 352 15.90 14.89 8.68
N ASP A 353 16.79 15.24 9.62
CA ASP A 353 16.58 16.39 10.51
C ASP A 353 16.58 17.71 9.74
N GLU A 354 17.31 17.81 8.61
CA GLU A 354 17.27 18.94 7.70
C GLU A 354 15.87 19.12 7.10
N THR A 355 15.26 18.03 6.59
CA THR A 355 13.87 18.04 6.08
C THR A 355 12.87 18.52 7.14
N LEU A 356 13.02 18.06 8.40
CA LEU A 356 12.17 18.51 9.50
C LEU A 356 12.44 19.98 9.87
N GLY A 357 13.68 20.46 9.73
CA GLY A 357 14.04 21.88 9.85
C GLY A 357 13.34 22.75 8.80
N MET A 358 13.38 22.34 7.52
CA MET A 358 12.68 23.04 6.43
C MET A 358 11.15 23.06 6.67
N PHE A 359 10.56 21.96 7.16
CA PHE A 359 9.15 21.93 7.55
C PHE A 359 8.84 22.91 8.70
N ARG A 360 9.72 22.97 9.71
CA ARG A 360 9.60 23.93 10.82
C ARG A 360 9.63 25.36 10.30
N ASP A 361 10.57 25.72 9.43
CA ASP A 361 10.69 27.05 8.85
C ASP A 361 9.45 27.42 8.01
N ALA A 362 8.86 26.45 7.30
CA ALA A 362 7.58 26.64 6.63
C ALA A 362 6.44 26.93 7.61
N CYS A 363 6.38 26.26 8.76
CA CYS A 363 5.39 26.53 9.81
C CYS A 363 5.59 27.91 10.45
N ILE A 364 6.83 28.34 10.68
CA ILE A 364 7.14 29.71 11.14
C ILE A 364 6.61 30.73 10.14
N SER A 365 6.95 30.58 8.86
CA SER A 365 6.50 31.49 7.80
C SER A 365 4.96 31.54 7.72
N TYR A 366 4.29 30.39 7.77
CA TYR A 366 2.84 30.31 7.80
C TYR A 366 2.24 31.06 9.00
N ALA A 367 2.78 30.87 10.20
CA ALA A 367 2.29 31.53 11.42
C ALA A 367 2.46 33.06 11.37
N THR A 368 3.51 33.56 10.70
CA THR A 368 3.81 34.99 10.58
C THR A 368 3.09 35.69 9.42
N MET A 369 2.52 34.97 8.48
CA MET A 369 1.72 35.53 7.37
C MET A 369 0.31 36.00 7.80
N GLY A 370 0.05 36.15 9.06
CA GLY A 370 -1.12 36.52 9.86
C GLY A 370 -2.31 37.15 9.23
#